data_abc4294b091f7bf887428749e3c0a23a
#
_entry.id   abc4294b091f7bf887428749e3c0a23a
#
_cell.length_a   1.000
_cell.length_b   1.000
_cell.length_c   1.000
_cell.angle_alpha   90.00
_cell.angle_beta   90.00
_cell.angle_gamma   90.00
#
_symmetry.space_group_name_H-M   'P 1'
#
loop_
_entity.id
_entity.type
_entity.pdbx_description
1 polymer ?
#
loop_
_entity_poly.entity_id
_entity_poly.type
_entity_poly.pdbx_seq_one_letter_code
_entity_poly.pdbx_strand_id
1 'polypeptide(L)'
;MPARNYAKWKQVPGELKPGEYVDSRIYSDPEIFKKEINSIFKKVWIPVCHESELPEVYNFRTSTIANIPVMVHRGQDGKVTAYANTYERRPRGTYEDTPQQPTLKCEVVLGGFVWVTLNEDGPTVEEWVDGAFDCMRESLDAEPLDIFHYHKAIIPCNFKLWHDTNSEFYHDYLHYHNRITGFNDSYFKRENKCFNNGHVNVGSFEVQYDQYEGFESREELSFPHLPTNHWEMIDMFPGINFNLRGSALRVDVMTPLSPDKVMIEFRGLGLKSDTPEERVIRQRHHNSIWGPFGRNLHEDLIAVSTQQTAMNDSADNRRILHGRHEDNTIHDEVGMRHFYDEWGKWVDLWPGNPELSYEDGLKLAA
;
A
#
# COMPACT_ATOMS: atom_id res chain seq x y z
N MET A 1 2.07 -9.06 31.18
CA MET A 1 2.65 -8.03 30.30
C MET A 1 3.29 -6.98 31.19
N PRO A 2 4.54 -6.57 30.97
CA PRO A 2 5.06 -5.40 31.66
C PRO A 2 4.16 -4.22 31.27
N ALA A 3 3.65 -3.51 32.26
CA ALA A 3 2.84 -2.32 32.02
C ALA A 3 3.72 -1.32 31.23
N ARG A 4 3.48 -1.18 29.93
CA ARG A 4 4.12 -0.13 29.16
C ARG A 4 3.73 1.20 29.76
N ASN A 5 4.73 2.02 29.96
CA ASN A 5 4.50 3.34 30.52
C ASN A 5 3.86 4.25 29.46
N TYR A 6 2.57 4.07 29.24
CA TYR A 6 1.77 5.00 28.41
C TYR A 6 1.66 6.40 29.02
N ALA A 7 2.37 6.68 30.10
CA ALA A 7 2.37 8.01 30.69
C ALA A 7 2.85 9.10 29.72
N LYS A 8 3.71 8.74 28.76
CA LYS A 8 4.09 9.62 27.65
C LYS A 8 2.88 10.08 26.80
N TRP A 9 1.82 9.30 26.72
CA TRP A 9 0.64 9.56 25.89
C TRP A 9 -0.45 10.38 26.59
N LYS A 10 -0.33 10.60 27.89
CA LYS A 10 -1.37 11.28 28.70
C LYS A 10 -1.36 12.79 28.61
N GLN A 11 -0.31 13.37 28.06
CA GLN A 11 -0.20 14.84 27.95
C GLN A 11 -0.03 15.20 26.48
N VAL A 12 -1.13 15.60 25.85
CA VAL A 12 -1.05 16.36 24.60
C VAL A 12 -0.36 17.67 24.95
N PRO A 13 0.76 18.05 24.30
CA PRO A 13 1.38 19.35 24.50
C PRO A 13 0.34 20.44 24.27
N GLY A 14 0.33 21.48 25.10
CA GLY A 14 -0.60 22.61 24.93
C GLY A 14 -0.38 23.34 23.60
N GLU A 15 0.84 23.26 23.06
CA GLU A 15 1.20 23.77 21.73
C GLU A 15 1.93 22.67 20.97
N LEU A 16 1.44 22.34 19.77
CA LEU A 16 2.10 21.44 18.84
C LEU A 16 3.05 22.24 17.97
N LYS A 17 4.28 21.73 17.80
CA LYS A 17 5.22 22.34 16.87
C LYS A 17 4.81 22.02 15.43
N PRO A 18 5.15 22.91 14.47
CA PRO A 18 5.08 22.55 13.07
C PRO A 18 5.85 21.25 12.80
N GLY A 19 5.28 20.30 12.07
CA GLY A 19 5.85 18.98 11.85
C GLY A 19 5.37 17.88 12.80
N GLU A 20 4.73 18.24 13.93
CA GLU A 20 4.09 17.26 14.82
C GLU A 20 2.62 16.98 14.47
N TYR A 21 2.10 17.62 13.42
CA TYR A 21 0.72 17.47 12.99
C TYR A 21 0.60 17.64 11.47
N VAL A 22 -0.49 17.12 10.92
CA VAL A 22 -0.96 17.42 9.57
C VAL A 22 -2.27 18.18 9.62
N ASP A 23 -2.56 18.95 8.59
CA ASP A 23 -3.85 19.64 8.44
C ASP A 23 -4.87 18.70 7.79
N SER A 24 -6.06 18.58 8.35
CA SER A 24 -7.11 17.69 7.83
C SER A 24 -7.54 17.99 6.39
N ARG A 25 -7.28 19.18 5.87
CA ARG A 25 -7.56 19.55 4.48
C ARG A 25 -6.79 18.68 3.48
N ILE A 26 -5.63 18.13 3.85
CA ILE A 26 -4.89 17.22 2.95
C ILE A 26 -5.69 15.96 2.61
N TYR A 27 -6.70 15.61 3.40
CA TYR A 27 -7.56 14.45 3.19
C TYR A 27 -8.91 14.78 2.52
N SER A 28 -9.25 16.05 2.35
CA SER A 28 -10.60 16.45 1.91
C SER A 28 -10.65 17.53 0.83
N ASP A 29 -9.57 18.27 0.61
CA ASP A 29 -9.53 19.39 -0.34
C ASP A 29 -9.41 18.91 -1.80
N PRO A 30 -10.35 19.26 -2.71
CA PRO A 30 -10.31 18.87 -4.11
C PRO A 30 -9.11 19.44 -4.89
N GLU A 31 -8.59 20.61 -4.54
CA GLU A 31 -7.45 21.19 -5.25
C GLU A 31 -6.14 20.50 -4.84
N ILE A 32 -6.02 20.08 -3.57
CA ILE A 32 -4.91 19.25 -3.12
C ILE A 32 -4.97 17.90 -3.85
N PHE A 33 -6.14 17.25 -3.90
CA PHE A 33 -6.33 16.00 -4.64
C PHE A 33 -5.91 16.12 -6.10
N LYS A 34 -6.28 17.21 -6.76
CA LYS A 34 -5.89 17.46 -8.14
C LYS A 34 -4.37 17.61 -8.32
N LYS A 35 -3.69 18.25 -7.35
CA LYS A 35 -2.22 18.30 -7.32
C LYS A 35 -1.63 16.91 -7.18
N GLU A 36 -2.14 16.08 -6.26
CA GLU A 36 -1.69 14.69 -6.05
C GLU A 36 -1.76 13.88 -7.35
N ILE A 37 -2.91 13.92 -8.03
CA ILE A 37 -3.08 13.21 -9.31
C ILE A 37 -2.04 13.66 -10.33
N ASN A 38 -1.77 14.95 -10.45
CA ASN A 38 -0.88 15.50 -11.47
C ASN A 38 0.62 15.37 -11.12
N SER A 39 0.97 15.57 -9.86
CA SER A 39 2.37 15.62 -9.42
C SER A 39 2.90 14.25 -8.97
N ILE A 40 2.04 13.37 -8.45
CA ILE A 40 2.43 12.06 -7.94
C ILE A 40 2.00 10.97 -8.92
N PHE A 41 0.69 10.67 -9.00
CA PHE A 41 0.18 9.49 -9.69
C PHE A 41 0.46 9.43 -11.19
N LYS A 42 0.72 10.56 -11.84
CA LYS A 42 1.19 10.60 -13.24
C LYS A 42 2.68 10.29 -13.40
N LYS A 43 3.45 10.22 -12.34
CA LYS A 43 4.91 10.15 -12.43
C LYS A 43 5.53 8.92 -11.76
N VAL A 44 4.82 8.30 -10.84
CA VAL A 44 5.30 7.15 -10.09
C VAL A 44 5.03 5.84 -10.83
N TRP A 45 5.69 4.78 -10.39
CA TRP A 45 5.41 3.43 -10.83
C TRP A 45 4.24 2.82 -10.05
N ILE A 46 3.33 2.14 -10.77
CA ILE A 46 2.18 1.44 -10.19
C ILE A 46 2.17 -0.02 -10.69
N PRO A 47 2.13 -1.03 -9.79
CA PRO A 47 1.96 -2.42 -10.18
C PRO A 47 0.51 -2.68 -10.55
N VAL A 48 0.21 -2.78 -11.83
CA VAL A 48 -1.17 -2.87 -12.36
C VAL A 48 -1.74 -4.30 -12.34
N CYS A 49 -0.87 -5.30 -12.41
CA CYS A 49 -1.24 -6.71 -12.28
C CYS A 49 0.01 -7.55 -11.98
N HIS A 50 -0.18 -8.86 -11.81
CA HIS A 50 0.88 -9.85 -11.78
C HIS A 50 0.91 -10.62 -13.11
N GLU A 51 2.08 -11.07 -13.57
CA GLU A 51 2.20 -11.78 -14.86
C GLU A 51 1.39 -13.07 -14.94
N SER A 52 1.11 -13.75 -13.79
CA SER A 52 0.22 -14.90 -13.76
C SER A 52 -1.24 -14.58 -14.08
N GLU A 53 -1.62 -13.29 -14.08
CA GLU A 53 -2.92 -12.83 -14.58
C GLU A 53 -2.98 -12.76 -16.12
N LEU A 54 -1.84 -12.97 -16.79
CA LEU A 54 -1.66 -12.95 -18.24
C LEU A 54 -1.00 -14.24 -18.72
N PRO A 55 -1.54 -15.44 -18.41
CA PRO A 55 -0.85 -16.71 -18.64
C PRO A 55 -0.64 -17.03 -20.12
N GLU A 56 -1.47 -16.53 -21.02
CA GLU A 56 -1.45 -16.85 -22.45
C GLU A 56 -1.28 -15.61 -23.31
N VAL A 57 -0.78 -15.82 -24.53
CA VAL A 57 -0.71 -14.80 -25.58
C VAL A 57 -2.12 -14.18 -25.78
N TYR A 58 -2.18 -12.86 -25.89
CA TYR A 58 -3.38 -12.02 -25.99
C TYR A 58 -4.22 -11.92 -24.71
N ASN A 59 -3.83 -12.54 -23.60
CA ASN A 59 -4.44 -12.19 -22.32
C ASN A 59 -4.15 -10.73 -21.99
N PHE A 60 -5.11 -10.06 -21.38
CA PHE A 60 -4.99 -8.64 -21.01
C PHE A 60 -5.63 -8.34 -19.66
N ARG A 61 -5.17 -7.26 -19.05
CA ARG A 61 -5.76 -6.62 -17.87
C ARG A 61 -5.94 -5.14 -18.11
N THR A 62 -6.97 -4.58 -17.52
CA THR A 62 -7.22 -3.13 -17.53
C THR A 62 -7.11 -2.57 -16.12
N SER A 63 -6.52 -1.40 -16.00
CA SER A 63 -6.40 -0.63 -14.76
C SER A 63 -6.60 0.85 -15.04
N THR A 64 -6.42 1.68 -14.03
CA THR A 64 -6.49 3.14 -14.16
C THR A 64 -5.33 3.75 -13.38
N ILE A 65 -4.54 4.60 -14.01
CA ILE A 65 -3.48 5.37 -13.38
C ILE A 65 -3.78 6.85 -13.59
N ALA A 66 -3.85 7.63 -12.50
CA ALA A 66 -4.12 9.08 -12.56
C ALA A 66 -5.32 9.44 -13.45
N ASN A 67 -6.43 8.70 -13.34
CA ASN A 67 -7.64 8.81 -14.16
C ASN A 67 -7.47 8.46 -15.66
N ILE A 68 -6.31 7.93 -16.05
CA ILE A 68 -6.06 7.46 -17.41
C ILE A 68 -6.27 5.94 -17.44
N PRO A 69 -7.19 5.43 -18.29
CA PRO A 69 -7.33 4.00 -18.49
C PRO A 69 -6.06 3.41 -19.07
N VAL A 70 -5.59 2.31 -18.48
CA VAL A 70 -4.40 1.57 -18.89
C VAL A 70 -4.79 0.14 -19.24
N MET A 71 -4.21 -0.40 -20.30
CA MET A 71 -4.31 -1.81 -20.66
C MET A 71 -2.92 -2.41 -20.72
N VAL A 72 -2.72 -3.54 -20.09
CA VAL A 72 -1.54 -4.39 -20.27
C VAL A 72 -1.94 -5.69 -20.93
N HIS A 73 -1.12 -6.20 -21.83
CA HIS A 73 -1.38 -7.48 -22.48
C HIS A 73 -0.09 -8.24 -22.76
N ARG A 74 -0.21 -9.57 -22.90
CA ARG A 74 0.89 -10.42 -23.39
C ARG A 74 0.82 -10.49 -24.90
N GLY A 75 1.85 -9.97 -25.57
CA GLY A 75 1.98 -9.98 -27.03
C GLY A 75 2.26 -11.37 -27.60
N GLN A 76 2.24 -11.50 -28.92
CA GLN A 76 2.54 -12.73 -29.64
C GLN A 76 3.99 -13.21 -29.40
N ASP A 77 4.89 -12.30 -29.12
CA ASP A 77 6.29 -12.56 -28.76
C ASP A 77 6.47 -12.99 -27.29
N GLY A 78 5.37 -13.12 -26.53
CA GLY A 78 5.36 -13.46 -25.12
C GLY A 78 5.65 -12.30 -24.16
N LYS A 79 5.99 -11.12 -24.67
CA LYS A 79 6.29 -9.96 -23.85
C LYS A 79 5.01 -9.28 -23.35
N VAL A 80 5.09 -8.71 -22.15
CA VAL A 80 4.03 -7.88 -21.61
C VAL A 80 4.28 -6.42 -22.02
N THR A 81 3.25 -5.78 -22.54
CA THR A 81 3.29 -4.38 -23.00
C THR A 81 2.09 -3.62 -22.42
N ALA A 82 2.30 -2.37 -22.06
CA ALA A 82 1.27 -1.48 -21.54
C ALA A 82 0.93 -0.37 -22.55
N TYR A 83 -0.33 0.04 -22.52
CA TYR A 83 -0.87 1.10 -23.40
C TYR A 83 -1.82 2.01 -22.61
N ALA A 84 -1.83 3.29 -22.99
CA ALA A 84 -2.90 4.18 -22.58
C ALA A 84 -4.17 3.81 -23.37
N ASN A 85 -5.18 3.27 -22.68
CA ASN A 85 -6.43 2.80 -23.31
C ASN A 85 -7.41 3.97 -23.48
N THR A 86 -7.09 4.93 -24.33
CA THR A 86 -7.82 6.18 -24.50
C THR A 86 -8.88 6.11 -25.62
N TYR A 87 -9.25 4.92 -26.10
CA TYR A 87 -10.25 4.81 -27.16
C TYR A 87 -11.64 5.26 -26.73
N GLU A 88 -12.16 6.27 -27.40
CA GLU A 88 -13.60 6.47 -27.50
C GLU A 88 -14.25 5.28 -28.21
N ARG A 89 -15.44 4.84 -27.74
CA ARG A 89 -16.22 3.79 -28.40
C ARG A 89 -16.45 4.17 -29.85
N ARG A 90 -15.75 3.49 -30.79
CA ARG A 90 -16.02 3.68 -32.22
C ARG A 90 -17.24 2.87 -32.65
N PRO A 91 -18.05 3.38 -33.62
CA PRO A 91 -19.11 2.60 -34.25
C PRO A 91 -18.54 1.32 -34.88
N ARG A 92 -19.28 0.20 -34.78
CA ARG A 92 -18.92 -1.07 -35.44
C ARG A 92 -18.67 -0.84 -36.94
N GLY A 93 -17.51 -1.22 -37.43
CA GLY A 93 -17.23 -1.29 -38.87
C GLY A 93 -16.05 -0.44 -39.40
N THR A 94 -15.31 0.28 -38.54
CA THR A 94 -14.16 1.08 -38.97
C THR A 94 -12.85 0.50 -38.41
N TYR A 95 -12.33 -0.56 -39.05
CA TYR A 95 -11.09 -1.22 -38.60
C TYR A 95 -9.83 -0.76 -39.34
N GLU A 96 -9.93 0.09 -40.36
CA GLU A 96 -8.81 0.35 -41.26
C GLU A 96 -7.84 1.45 -40.85
N ASP A 97 -8.20 2.31 -39.88
CA ASP A 97 -7.29 3.32 -39.34
C ASP A 97 -7.35 3.38 -37.79
N THR A 98 -6.86 2.34 -37.14
CA THR A 98 -6.69 2.40 -35.68
C THR A 98 -5.38 3.13 -35.40
N PRO A 99 -5.38 4.37 -34.85
CA PRO A 99 -4.15 4.97 -34.37
C PRO A 99 -3.50 4.00 -33.38
N GLN A 100 -2.20 3.78 -33.49
CA GLN A 100 -1.49 3.00 -32.49
C GLN A 100 -1.72 3.67 -31.14
N GLN A 101 -2.15 2.89 -30.15
CA GLN A 101 -2.26 3.38 -28.79
C GLN A 101 -0.87 3.78 -28.32
N PRO A 102 -0.71 4.91 -27.60
CA PRO A 102 0.56 5.25 -26.99
C PRO A 102 1.01 4.12 -26.08
N THR A 103 2.18 3.57 -26.33
CA THR A 103 2.82 2.63 -25.41
C THR A 103 3.25 3.36 -24.14
N LEU A 104 3.14 2.69 -23.01
CA LEU A 104 3.58 3.19 -21.73
C LEU A 104 4.84 2.44 -21.29
N LYS A 105 5.68 3.07 -20.50
CA LYS A 105 6.82 2.43 -19.86
C LYS A 105 6.32 1.33 -18.93
N CYS A 106 6.81 0.10 -19.14
CA CYS A 106 6.33 -1.10 -18.48
C CYS A 106 7.52 -2.02 -18.17
N GLU A 107 7.60 -2.52 -16.95
CA GLU A 107 8.60 -3.47 -16.50
C GLU A 107 7.92 -4.62 -15.76
N VAL A 108 8.45 -5.85 -15.91
CA VAL A 108 7.98 -7.05 -15.20
C VAL A 108 9.12 -7.49 -14.30
N VAL A 109 9.02 -7.18 -13.01
CA VAL A 109 10.09 -7.37 -12.01
C VAL A 109 9.49 -7.63 -10.63
N LEU A 110 10.35 -7.90 -9.64
CA LEU A 110 10.00 -8.05 -8.23
C LEU A 110 8.91 -9.11 -8.04
N GLY A 111 9.26 -10.37 -8.33
CA GLY A 111 8.35 -11.51 -8.20
C GLY A 111 7.29 -11.60 -9.32
N GLY A 112 7.51 -10.94 -10.49
CA GLY A 112 6.61 -11.02 -11.65
C GLY A 112 5.49 -9.98 -11.66
N PHE A 113 5.58 -8.90 -10.88
CA PHE A 113 4.62 -7.79 -10.95
C PHE A 113 4.86 -6.94 -12.20
N VAL A 114 3.76 -6.57 -12.85
CA VAL A 114 3.75 -5.71 -14.04
C VAL A 114 3.59 -4.27 -13.59
N TRP A 115 4.69 -3.53 -13.63
CA TRP A 115 4.75 -2.13 -13.25
C TRP A 115 4.56 -1.24 -14.48
N VAL A 116 3.78 -0.20 -14.32
CA VAL A 116 3.50 0.77 -15.39
C VAL A 116 3.64 2.19 -14.83
N THR A 117 4.22 3.08 -15.61
CA THR A 117 4.23 4.51 -15.32
C THR A 117 3.82 5.33 -16.55
N LEU A 118 3.23 6.50 -16.29
CA LEU A 118 2.95 7.50 -17.34
C LEU A 118 4.14 8.42 -17.61
N ASN A 119 5.23 8.27 -16.85
CA ASN A 119 6.44 9.07 -16.95
C ASN A 119 7.49 8.32 -17.80
N GLU A 120 7.59 8.66 -19.07
CA GLU A 120 8.54 8.01 -19.99
C GLU A 120 10.00 8.23 -19.60
N ASP A 121 10.32 9.41 -19.06
CA ASP A 121 11.67 9.81 -18.65
C ASP A 121 12.02 9.43 -17.21
N GLY A 122 11.11 8.74 -16.51
CA GLY A 122 11.31 8.35 -15.11
C GLY A 122 12.38 7.27 -14.94
N PRO A 123 12.80 7.00 -13.67
CA PRO A 123 13.75 5.95 -13.34
C PRO A 123 13.20 4.55 -13.72
N THR A 124 14.03 3.52 -13.68
CA THR A 124 13.57 2.12 -13.68
C THR A 124 12.80 1.80 -12.40
N VAL A 125 12.06 0.68 -12.37
CA VAL A 125 11.41 0.22 -11.13
C VAL A 125 12.44 -0.03 -10.03
N GLU A 126 13.59 -0.60 -10.38
CA GLU A 126 14.65 -0.91 -9.43
C GLU A 126 15.24 0.35 -8.77
N GLU A 127 15.47 1.39 -9.56
CA GLU A 127 15.89 2.70 -9.03
C GLU A 127 14.79 3.38 -8.21
N TRP A 128 13.53 3.17 -8.58
CA TRP A 128 12.38 3.73 -7.87
C TRP A 128 12.23 3.14 -6.47
N VAL A 129 12.36 1.81 -6.34
CA VAL A 129 12.14 1.11 -5.07
C VAL A 129 13.29 1.25 -4.07
N ASP A 130 14.48 1.68 -4.52
CA ASP A 130 15.66 2.04 -3.70
C ASP A 130 16.00 1.03 -2.58
N GLY A 131 15.96 -0.27 -2.90
CA GLY A 131 16.28 -1.32 -1.93
C GLY A 131 15.15 -1.65 -0.93
N ALA A 132 13.96 -1.04 -1.04
CA ALA A 132 12.83 -1.36 -0.16
C ALA A 132 12.42 -2.84 -0.23
N PHE A 133 12.67 -3.51 -1.35
CA PHE A 133 12.38 -4.93 -1.56
C PHE A 133 13.45 -5.90 -1.07
N ASP A 134 14.62 -5.44 -0.63
CA ASP A 134 15.72 -6.33 -0.24
C ASP A 134 15.32 -7.33 0.84
N CYS A 135 14.39 -6.95 1.72
CA CYS A 135 13.91 -7.79 2.80
C CYS A 135 13.13 -9.03 2.36
N MET A 136 12.48 -8.99 1.20
CA MET A 136 11.67 -10.11 0.70
C MET A 136 12.04 -10.53 -0.74
N ARG A 137 13.03 -9.89 -1.35
CA ARG A 137 13.46 -10.16 -2.73
C ARG A 137 13.83 -11.62 -2.95
N GLU A 138 14.68 -12.17 -2.09
CA GLU A 138 15.13 -13.57 -2.20
C GLU A 138 13.95 -14.54 -2.18
N SER A 139 12.92 -14.25 -1.40
CA SER A 139 11.73 -15.07 -1.30
C SER A 139 10.80 -14.93 -2.50
N LEU A 140 10.63 -13.71 -3.02
CA LEU A 140 9.71 -13.45 -4.13
C LEU A 140 10.30 -13.89 -5.49
N ASP A 141 11.62 -13.86 -5.64
CA ASP A 141 12.32 -14.23 -6.87
C ASP A 141 12.79 -15.70 -6.87
N ALA A 142 12.61 -16.44 -5.75
CA ALA A 142 13.06 -17.84 -5.64
C ALA A 142 12.36 -18.77 -6.64
N GLU A 143 11.08 -18.57 -6.86
CA GLU A 143 10.28 -19.33 -7.82
C GLU A 143 9.07 -18.49 -8.29
N PRO A 144 8.47 -18.86 -9.46
CA PRO A 144 7.32 -18.11 -9.97
C PRO A 144 6.15 -18.08 -8.99
N LEU A 145 5.57 -16.91 -8.83
CA LEU A 145 4.36 -16.72 -8.03
C LEU A 145 3.11 -16.96 -8.89
N ASP A 146 1.98 -17.20 -8.22
CA ASP A 146 0.69 -17.37 -8.86
C ASP A 146 -0.41 -16.74 -8.02
N ILE A 147 -1.29 -15.97 -8.70
CA ILE A 147 -2.42 -15.33 -8.06
C ILE A 147 -3.50 -16.35 -7.76
N PHE A 148 -4.01 -16.35 -6.53
CA PHE A 148 -5.13 -17.19 -6.14
C PHE A 148 -6.35 -16.39 -5.65
N HIS A 149 -6.17 -15.10 -5.40
CA HIS A 149 -7.25 -14.22 -4.91
C HIS A 149 -7.13 -12.84 -5.54
N TYR A 150 -8.28 -12.29 -5.92
CA TYR A 150 -8.40 -10.92 -6.40
C TYR A 150 -9.78 -10.35 -6.08
N HIS A 151 -9.81 -9.17 -5.50
CA HIS A 151 -11.02 -8.36 -5.39
C HIS A 151 -10.70 -6.87 -5.41
N LYS A 152 -11.72 -6.07 -5.69
CA LYS A 152 -11.68 -4.61 -5.61
C LYS A 152 -12.67 -4.13 -4.55
N ALA A 153 -12.28 -3.13 -3.79
CA ALA A 153 -13.16 -2.41 -2.89
C ALA A 153 -13.08 -0.90 -3.16
N ILE A 154 -14.22 -0.24 -3.21
CA ILE A 154 -14.28 1.22 -3.17
C ILE A 154 -14.56 1.61 -1.73
N ILE A 155 -13.63 2.34 -1.13
CA ILE A 155 -13.67 2.71 0.26
C ILE A 155 -13.94 4.21 0.36
N PRO A 156 -14.89 4.65 1.20
CA PRO A 156 -15.21 6.07 1.37
C PRO A 156 -14.18 6.75 2.29
N CYS A 157 -12.95 6.82 1.83
CA CYS A 157 -11.87 7.54 2.51
C CYS A 157 -10.83 8.04 1.50
N ASN A 158 -10.05 9.03 1.91
CA ASN A 158 -8.86 9.46 1.19
C ASN A 158 -7.83 8.31 1.14
N PHE A 159 -7.10 8.21 0.04
CA PHE A 159 -6.09 7.14 -0.11
C PHE A 159 -5.01 7.20 0.98
N LYS A 160 -4.66 8.40 1.49
CA LYS A 160 -3.69 8.57 2.56
C LYS A 160 -4.17 7.99 3.90
N LEU A 161 -5.47 8.02 4.19
CA LEU A 161 -6.00 7.36 5.40
C LEU A 161 -5.85 5.85 5.33
N TRP A 162 -5.98 5.25 4.15
CA TRP A 162 -5.68 3.82 3.99
C TRP A 162 -4.18 3.55 4.09
N HIS A 163 -3.34 4.40 3.50
CA HIS A 163 -1.90 4.32 3.68
C HIS A 163 -1.51 4.41 5.15
N ASP A 164 -2.10 5.35 5.89
CA ASP A 164 -1.81 5.55 7.31
C ASP A 164 -2.03 4.27 8.12
N THR A 165 -3.05 3.45 7.80
CA THR A 165 -3.27 2.16 8.48
C THR A 165 -2.14 1.16 8.24
N ASN A 166 -1.34 1.31 7.21
CA ASN A 166 -0.19 0.46 6.93
C ASN A 166 1.10 0.98 7.59
N SER A 167 1.14 2.24 7.98
CA SER A 167 2.33 2.91 8.53
C SER A 167 2.24 3.21 10.02
N GLU A 168 1.02 3.26 10.60
CA GLU A 168 0.80 3.30 12.04
C GLU A 168 0.29 1.92 12.52
N PHE A 169 0.58 1.57 13.74
CA PHE A 169 0.17 0.27 14.29
C PHE A 169 -0.62 0.38 15.60
N TYR A 170 -1.14 1.56 15.91
CA TYR A 170 -2.04 1.76 17.03
C TYR A 170 -3.36 1.03 16.83
N HIS A 171 -3.87 1.04 15.60
CA HIS A 171 -5.11 0.37 15.24
C HIS A 171 -5.04 -1.14 15.37
N ASP A 172 -3.86 -1.76 15.40
CA ASP A 172 -3.71 -3.18 15.67
C ASP A 172 -4.44 -3.63 16.96
N TYR A 173 -4.59 -2.71 17.93
CA TYR A 173 -5.39 -2.94 19.12
C TYR A 173 -6.90 -2.73 18.94
N LEU A 174 -7.35 -2.20 17.81
CA LEU A 174 -8.78 -2.16 17.46
C LEU A 174 -9.26 -3.53 17.00
N HIS A 175 -8.38 -4.32 16.38
CA HIS A 175 -8.72 -5.67 15.96
C HIS A 175 -9.07 -6.57 17.14
N TYR A 176 -10.27 -7.14 17.10
CA TYR A 176 -10.81 -7.96 18.17
C TYR A 176 -9.88 -9.11 18.55
N HIS A 177 -9.37 -9.84 17.56
CA HIS A 177 -8.46 -10.96 17.81
C HIS A 177 -7.15 -10.51 18.46
N ASN A 178 -6.53 -9.44 17.96
CA ASN A 178 -5.29 -8.92 18.51
C ASN A 178 -5.44 -8.47 19.97
N ARG A 179 -6.60 -7.96 20.34
CA ARG A 179 -6.89 -7.61 21.75
C ARG A 179 -6.97 -8.83 22.67
N ILE A 180 -7.47 -9.96 22.15
CA ILE A 180 -7.61 -11.19 22.95
C ILE A 180 -6.27 -11.92 23.06
N THR A 181 -5.57 -12.09 21.94
CA THR A 181 -4.32 -12.86 21.88
C THR A 181 -3.11 -12.06 22.37
N GLY A 182 -3.14 -10.73 22.19
CA GLY A 182 -2.00 -9.85 22.42
C GLY A 182 -0.93 -10.01 21.36
N PHE A 183 0.23 -9.43 21.64
CA PHE A 183 1.41 -9.48 20.77
C PHE A 183 2.61 -9.97 21.56
N ASN A 184 3.50 -10.69 20.90
CA ASN A 184 4.76 -11.15 21.48
C ASN A 184 5.84 -10.04 21.45
N ASP A 185 7.01 -10.32 22.03
CA ASP A 185 8.11 -9.35 22.10
C ASP A 185 8.67 -9.00 20.72
N SER A 186 8.60 -9.89 19.73
CA SER A 186 9.12 -9.62 18.38
C SER A 186 8.31 -8.53 17.67
N TYR A 187 6.99 -8.50 17.88
CA TYR A 187 6.14 -7.44 17.36
C TYR A 187 6.61 -6.05 17.82
N PHE A 188 6.98 -5.92 19.10
CA PHE A 188 7.37 -4.64 19.68
C PHE A 188 8.81 -4.23 19.40
N LYS A 189 9.62 -5.14 18.88
CA LYS A 189 11.02 -4.88 18.49
C LYS A 189 11.17 -4.43 17.05
N ARG A 190 10.07 -4.37 16.30
CA ARG A 190 10.11 -3.87 14.92
C ARG A 190 10.55 -2.42 14.87
N GLU A 191 11.34 -2.11 13.87
CA GLU A 191 11.79 -0.77 13.57
C GLU A 191 11.47 -0.45 12.11
N ASN A 192 11.05 0.78 11.84
CA ASN A 192 10.84 1.24 10.48
C ASN A 192 12.19 1.50 9.81
N LYS A 193 12.34 1.03 8.57
CA LYS A 193 13.46 1.38 7.71
C LYS A 193 12.93 2.20 6.53
N CYS A 194 13.33 3.47 6.48
CA CYS A 194 12.93 4.40 5.44
C CYS A 194 13.90 4.36 4.26
N PHE A 195 13.37 4.47 3.04
CA PHE A 195 14.10 4.50 1.79
C PHE A 195 13.73 5.76 1.01
N ASN A 196 14.52 6.10 -0.02
CA ASN A 196 14.16 7.21 -0.89
C ASN A 196 12.77 7.01 -1.50
N ASN A 197 12.21 8.07 -2.07
CA ASN A 197 10.89 8.08 -2.68
C ASN A 197 9.73 7.74 -1.71
N GLY A 198 9.93 7.88 -0.41
CA GLY A 198 8.88 7.70 0.59
C GLY A 198 8.51 6.24 0.92
N HIS A 199 9.33 5.27 0.53
CA HIS A 199 9.10 3.86 0.82
C HIS A 199 9.54 3.50 2.23
N VAL A 200 8.84 2.54 2.85
CA VAL A 200 9.11 2.11 4.22
C VAL A 200 8.99 0.58 4.33
N ASN A 201 10.01 -0.05 4.88
CA ASN A 201 9.86 -1.37 5.46
C ASN A 201 9.51 -1.18 6.94
N VAL A 202 8.39 -1.73 7.38
CA VAL A 202 7.89 -1.57 8.76
C VAL A 202 8.43 -2.63 9.72
N GLY A 203 9.53 -3.28 9.33
CA GLY A 203 10.17 -4.35 10.07
C GLY A 203 9.40 -5.67 10.05
N SER A 204 10.06 -6.70 10.53
CA SER A 204 9.51 -8.06 10.57
C SER A 204 9.24 -8.53 12.00
N PHE A 205 8.34 -9.49 12.14
CA PHE A 205 8.12 -10.18 13.41
C PHE A 205 7.63 -11.61 13.20
N GLU A 206 7.69 -12.41 14.25
CA GLU A 206 7.21 -13.77 14.30
C GLU A 206 5.76 -13.82 14.78
N VAL A 207 4.85 -14.29 13.92
CA VAL A 207 3.42 -14.43 14.25
C VAL A 207 3.20 -15.75 14.99
N GLN A 208 2.45 -15.71 16.10
CA GLN A 208 2.08 -16.89 16.87
C GLN A 208 0.71 -17.41 16.42
N TYR A 209 0.72 -18.31 15.42
CA TYR A 209 -0.53 -18.86 14.85
C TYR A 209 -1.20 -19.89 15.75
N ASP A 210 -0.48 -20.52 16.65
CA ASP A 210 -1.00 -21.44 17.68
C ASP A 210 -2.06 -20.81 18.59
N GLN A 211 -2.06 -19.49 18.69
CA GLN A 211 -3.07 -18.71 19.42
C GLN A 211 -4.40 -18.54 18.66
N TYR A 212 -4.48 -19.00 17.41
CA TYR A 212 -5.66 -18.83 16.57
C TYR A 212 -6.23 -20.19 16.15
N GLU A 213 -7.39 -20.56 16.69
CA GLU A 213 -8.08 -21.79 16.32
C GLU A 213 -8.24 -21.92 14.78
N GLY A 214 -7.89 -23.06 14.25
CA GLY A 214 -7.96 -23.37 12.81
C GLY A 214 -6.79 -22.81 11.98
N PHE A 215 -5.73 -22.33 12.63
CA PHE A 215 -4.54 -21.78 11.95
C PHE A 215 -3.29 -22.69 12.04
N GLU A 216 -3.37 -23.80 12.73
CA GLU A 216 -2.25 -24.69 13.05
C GLU A 216 -1.53 -25.21 11.81
N SER A 217 -2.28 -25.59 10.77
CA SER A 217 -1.70 -26.11 9.51
C SER A 217 -0.92 -25.07 8.69
N ARG A 218 -0.96 -23.79 9.07
CA ARG A 218 -0.30 -22.69 8.35
C ARG A 218 1.14 -22.50 8.76
N GLU A 219 1.52 -22.96 9.94
CA GLU A 219 2.90 -22.93 10.42
C GLU A 219 3.82 -23.81 9.57
N GLU A 220 3.28 -24.81 8.90
CA GLU A 220 4.03 -25.74 8.06
C GLU A 220 4.30 -25.22 6.63
N LEU A 221 3.67 -24.11 6.26
CA LEU A 221 3.73 -23.58 4.90
C LEU A 221 4.27 -22.14 4.88
N SER A 222 5.43 -21.94 4.27
CA SER A 222 6.06 -20.63 4.12
C SER A 222 6.48 -20.34 2.68
N PHE A 223 6.87 -19.11 2.42
CA PHE A 223 7.63 -18.76 1.23
C PHE A 223 9.08 -19.23 1.37
N PRO A 224 9.80 -19.49 0.25
CA PRO A 224 11.21 -19.87 0.28
C PRO A 224 12.04 -18.85 1.07
N HIS A 225 13.07 -19.33 1.74
CA HIS A 225 14.02 -18.52 2.51
C HIS A 225 13.45 -17.76 3.73
N LEU A 226 12.18 -17.99 4.07
CA LEU A 226 11.53 -17.36 5.23
C LEU A 226 11.09 -18.40 6.28
N PRO A 227 11.12 -18.05 7.56
CA PRO A 227 10.48 -18.85 8.61
C PRO A 227 8.96 -19.00 8.37
N THR A 228 8.38 -20.10 8.85
CA THR A 228 6.97 -20.42 8.62
C THR A 228 5.99 -19.38 9.22
N ASN A 229 6.38 -18.74 10.28
CA ASN A 229 5.59 -17.74 11.01
C ASN A 229 6.04 -16.29 10.75
N HIS A 230 6.89 -16.08 9.78
CA HIS A 230 7.39 -14.75 9.41
C HIS A 230 6.28 -13.82 8.94
N TRP A 231 6.32 -12.58 9.38
CA TRP A 231 5.54 -11.47 8.85
C TRP A 231 6.46 -10.30 8.55
N GLU A 232 6.26 -9.70 7.39
CA GLU A 232 6.99 -8.53 6.94
C GLU A 232 6.14 -7.71 5.98
N MET A 233 6.32 -6.40 5.99
CA MET A 233 5.54 -5.51 5.13
C MET A 233 6.39 -4.36 4.61
N ILE A 234 6.19 -4.06 3.33
CA ILE A 234 6.70 -2.86 2.68
C ILE A 234 5.50 -1.98 2.35
N ASP A 235 5.53 -0.77 2.86
CA ASP A 235 4.57 0.28 2.52
C ASP A 235 5.26 1.25 1.56
N MET A 236 4.75 1.31 0.34
CA MET A 236 5.36 2.05 -0.75
C MET A 236 4.55 3.27 -1.13
N PHE A 237 5.24 4.39 -1.23
CA PHE A 237 4.67 5.60 -1.79
C PHE A 237 4.20 5.39 -3.25
N PRO A 238 3.03 5.91 -3.66
CA PRO A 238 2.09 6.69 -2.86
C PRO A 238 0.94 5.88 -2.24
N GLY A 239 0.87 4.58 -2.44
CA GLY A 239 -0.23 3.77 -1.95
C GLY A 239 -0.19 2.34 -2.49
N ILE A 240 0.92 1.65 -2.25
CA ILE A 240 1.13 0.26 -2.62
C ILE A 240 1.65 -0.46 -1.38
N ASN A 241 1.06 -1.60 -1.04
CA ASN A 241 1.48 -2.37 0.10
C ASN A 241 1.80 -3.81 -0.30
N PHE A 242 2.97 -4.29 0.09
CA PHE A 242 3.36 -5.69 0.01
C PHE A 242 3.43 -6.27 1.42
N ASN A 243 2.52 -7.16 1.74
CA ASN A 243 2.39 -7.77 3.06
C ASN A 243 2.60 -9.28 2.94
N LEU A 244 3.78 -9.74 3.31
CA LEU A 244 4.15 -11.13 3.32
C LEU A 244 3.88 -11.71 4.72
N ARG A 245 2.95 -12.64 4.80
CA ARG A 245 2.53 -13.26 6.05
C ARG A 245 2.69 -14.77 5.97
N GLY A 246 3.84 -15.26 6.36
CA GLY A 246 4.15 -16.68 6.36
C GLY A 246 3.80 -17.36 5.03
N SER A 247 2.59 -17.88 4.92
CA SER A 247 2.13 -18.67 3.79
C SER A 247 1.43 -17.87 2.67
N ALA A 248 1.25 -16.57 2.77
CA ALA A 248 0.54 -15.79 1.74
C ALA A 248 1.14 -14.39 1.57
N LEU A 249 1.32 -13.98 0.32
CA LEU A 249 1.62 -12.60 -0.03
C LEU A 249 0.32 -11.87 -0.37
N ARG A 250 0.04 -10.77 0.32
CA ARG A 250 -0.99 -9.80 -0.03
C ARG A 250 -0.36 -8.60 -0.70
N VAL A 251 -0.94 -8.14 -1.78
CA VAL A 251 -0.57 -6.88 -2.41
C VAL A 251 -1.79 -6.00 -2.58
N ASP A 252 -1.71 -4.79 -2.06
CA ASP A 252 -2.74 -3.77 -2.18
C ASP A 252 -2.24 -2.66 -3.09
N VAL A 253 -3.09 -2.23 -4.02
CA VAL A 253 -2.79 -1.10 -4.91
C VAL A 253 -3.93 -0.11 -4.86
N MET A 254 -3.63 1.11 -4.47
CA MET A 254 -4.61 2.18 -4.31
C MET A 254 -4.75 2.98 -5.59
N THR A 255 -6.00 3.23 -6.01
CA THR A 255 -6.35 4.17 -7.07
C THR A 255 -7.24 5.25 -6.49
N PRO A 256 -6.76 6.47 -6.28
CA PRO A 256 -7.58 7.58 -5.80
C PRO A 256 -8.67 7.92 -6.81
N LEU A 257 -9.93 8.03 -6.36
CA LEU A 257 -11.08 8.36 -7.21
C LEU A 257 -11.58 9.79 -6.95
N SER A 258 -11.54 10.25 -5.71
CA SER A 258 -11.88 11.60 -5.25
C SER A 258 -11.16 11.88 -3.94
N PRO A 259 -11.19 13.11 -3.42
CA PRO A 259 -10.56 13.42 -2.13
C PRO A 259 -10.98 12.49 -0.99
N ASP A 260 -12.21 11.99 -1.02
CA ASP A 260 -12.86 11.19 0.00
C ASP A 260 -13.16 9.75 -0.44
N LYS A 261 -12.54 9.28 -1.53
CA LYS A 261 -12.83 7.94 -2.07
C LYS A 261 -11.61 7.33 -2.76
N VAL A 262 -11.29 6.11 -2.38
CA VAL A 262 -10.24 5.31 -2.99
C VAL A 262 -10.76 3.96 -3.43
N MET A 263 -10.31 3.48 -4.58
CA MET A 263 -10.45 2.08 -4.99
C MET A 263 -9.17 1.35 -4.62
N ILE A 264 -9.29 0.21 -3.99
CA ILE A 264 -8.14 -0.66 -3.67
C ILE A 264 -8.33 -1.99 -4.37
N GLU A 265 -7.28 -2.43 -5.04
CA GLU A 265 -7.17 -3.76 -5.62
C GLU A 265 -6.35 -4.63 -4.67
N PHE A 266 -6.96 -5.69 -4.17
CA PHE A 266 -6.34 -6.66 -3.29
C PHE A 266 -5.99 -7.92 -4.05
N ARG A 267 -4.73 -8.33 -4.00
CA ARG A 267 -4.23 -9.58 -4.58
C ARG A 267 -3.68 -10.48 -3.49
N GLY A 268 -4.01 -11.77 -3.58
CA GLY A 268 -3.41 -12.83 -2.77
C GLY A 268 -2.60 -13.75 -3.68
N LEU A 269 -1.32 -13.94 -3.36
CA LEU A 269 -0.40 -14.76 -4.14
C LEU A 269 0.23 -15.85 -3.29
N GLY A 270 0.53 -16.96 -3.94
CA GLY A 270 1.31 -18.08 -3.43
C GLY A 270 2.33 -18.51 -4.47
N LEU A 271 2.90 -19.70 -4.27
CA LEU A 271 3.88 -20.25 -5.20
C LEU A 271 3.17 -20.96 -6.36
N LYS A 272 3.71 -20.86 -7.56
CA LYS A 272 3.16 -21.55 -8.72
C LYS A 272 3.28 -23.07 -8.57
N SER A 273 4.27 -23.54 -7.84
CA SER A 273 4.54 -24.95 -7.53
C SER A 273 3.61 -25.58 -6.49
N ASP A 274 2.75 -24.76 -5.82
CA ASP A 274 1.84 -25.27 -4.79
C ASP A 274 1.01 -26.47 -5.27
N THR A 275 0.94 -27.51 -4.47
CA THR A 275 -0.06 -28.57 -4.63
C THR A 275 -1.48 -28.00 -4.41
N PRO A 276 -2.54 -28.68 -4.85
CA PRO A 276 -3.91 -28.25 -4.57
C PRO A 276 -4.20 -28.06 -3.07
N GLU A 277 -3.64 -28.90 -2.23
CA GLU A 277 -3.77 -28.88 -0.77
C GLU A 277 -3.09 -27.62 -0.18
N GLU A 278 -1.85 -27.36 -0.56
CA GLU A 278 -1.11 -26.15 -0.15
C GLU A 278 -1.80 -24.89 -0.62
N ARG A 279 -2.31 -24.89 -1.86
CA ARG A 279 -3.08 -23.77 -2.40
C ARG A 279 -4.33 -23.46 -1.55
N VAL A 280 -5.04 -24.49 -1.08
CA VAL A 280 -6.21 -24.33 -0.19
C VAL A 280 -5.79 -23.73 1.15
N ILE A 281 -4.64 -24.14 1.72
CA ILE A 281 -4.11 -23.57 2.96
C ILE A 281 -3.83 -22.08 2.78
N ARG A 282 -3.11 -21.69 1.72
CA ARG A 282 -2.82 -20.27 1.42
C ARG A 282 -4.08 -19.43 1.24
N GLN A 283 -5.05 -19.93 0.46
CA GLN A 283 -6.32 -19.26 0.24
C GLN A 283 -7.11 -19.06 1.54
N ARG A 284 -7.19 -20.08 2.38
CA ARG A 284 -7.87 -20.00 3.68
C ARG A 284 -7.19 -18.99 4.59
N HIS A 285 -5.85 -19.02 4.64
CA HIS A 285 -5.08 -18.07 5.42
C HIS A 285 -5.38 -16.63 4.96
N HIS A 286 -5.17 -16.34 3.69
CA HIS A 286 -5.43 -15.02 3.13
C HIS A 286 -6.87 -14.57 3.38
N ASN A 287 -7.86 -15.39 3.03
CA ASN A 287 -9.26 -15.01 3.10
C ASN A 287 -9.78 -14.84 4.54
N SER A 288 -9.25 -15.59 5.49
CA SER A 288 -9.66 -15.45 6.89
C SER A 288 -9.18 -14.14 7.55
N ILE A 289 -8.19 -13.48 6.96
CA ILE A 289 -7.65 -12.21 7.46
C ILE A 289 -8.07 -11.06 6.55
N TRP A 290 -7.80 -11.17 5.25
CA TRP A 290 -7.86 -10.10 4.27
C TRP A 290 -8.91 -10.29 3.16
N GLY A 291 -9.61 -11.40 3.15
CA GLY A 291 -10.75 -11.57 2.25
C GLY A 291 -11.86 -10.55 2.59
N PRO A 292 -12.85 -10.35 1.70
CA PRO A 292 -13.94 -9.39 1.91
C PRO A 292 -14.71 -9.59 3.21
N PHE A 293 -14.69 -10.80 3.76
CA PHE A 293 -15.28 -11.16 5.05
C PHE A 293 -14.21 -11.63 6.07
N GLY A 294 -12.96 -11.29 5.81
CA GLY A 294 -11.85 -11.58 6.71
C GLY A 294 -11.93 -10.76 7.98
N ARG A 295 -11.33 -11.29 9.05
CA ARG A 295 -11.45 -10.70 10.38
C ARG A 295 -10.86 -9.29 10.53
N ASN A 296 -9.84 -8.92 9.73
CA ASN A 296 -9.17 -7.62 9.87
C ASN A 296 -9.75 -6.57 8.91
N LEU A 297 -9.92 -6.91 7.63
CA LEU A 297 -10.25 -5.93 6.60
C LEU A 297 -11.48 -5.07 6.94
N HIS A 298 -12.57 -5.68 7.42
CA HIS A 298 -13.79 -4.92 7.71
C HIS A 298 -13.64 -3.97 8.91
N GLU A 299 -12.78 -4.29 9.88
CA GLU A 299 -12.48 -3.42 11.01
C GLU A 299 -11.72 -2.18 10.54
N ASP A 300 -10.73 -2.35 9.65
CA ASP A 300 -9.99 -1.26 9.02
C ASP A 300 -10.93 -0.36 8.20
N LEU A 301 -11.83 -0.96 7.40
CA LEU A 301 -12.78 -0.21 6.58
C LEU A 301 -13.69 0.70 7.42
N ILE A 302 -14.14 0.22 8.57
CA ILE A 302 -14.95 1.03 9.50
C ILE A 302 -14.10 2.16 10.08
N ALA A 303 -12.87 1.89 10.49
CA ALA A 303 -11.97 2.88 11.08
C ALA A 303 -11.70 4.03 10.10
N VAL A 304 -11.21 3.74 8.89
CA VAL A 304 -10.84 4.77 7.91
C VAL A 304 -12.04 5.55 7.38
N SER A 305 -13.22 4.90 7.24
CA SER A 305 -14.44 5.60 6.83
C SER A 305 -14.93 6.58 7.90
N THR A 306 -14.77 6.20 9.17
CA THR A 306 -15.10 7.07 10.30
C THR A 306 -14.11 8.23 10.40
N GLN A 307 -12.82 7.97 10.21
CA GLN A 307 -11.79 9.01 10.14
C GLN A 307 -12.10 10.02 9.02
N GLN A 308 -12.44 9.55 7.82
CA GLN A 308 -12.79 10.46 6.70
C GLN A 308 -13.96 11.38 7.07
N THR A 309 -14.98 10.85 7.74
CA THR A 309 -16.09 11.68 8.21
C THR A 309 -15.59 12.77 9.15
N ALA A 310 -14.72 12.44 10.09
CA ALA A 310 -14.12 13.41 10.99
C ALA A 310 -13.25 14.46 10.25
N MET A 311 -12.52 14.05 9.20
CA MET A 311 -11.73 14.99 8.37
C MET A 311 -12.64 15.99 7.63
N ASN A 312 -13.76 15.54 7.11
CA ASN A 312 -14.73 16.40 6.41
C ASN A 312 -15.39 17.41 7.35
N ASP A 313 -15.62 17.01 8.61
CA ASP A 313 -16.33 17.82 9.61
C ASP A 313 -15.39 18.71 10.45
N SER A 314 -14.09 18.67 10.23
CA SER A 314 -13.08 19.31 11.09
C SER A 314 -12.88 20.81 10.83
N ALA A 315 -13.95 21.57 10.56
CA ALA A 315 -13.87 23.00 10.25
C ALA A 315 -13.15 23.84 11.33
N ASP A 316 -13.29 23.45 12.61
CA ASP A 316 -12.78 24.22 13.75
C ASP A 316 -11.46 23.68 14.33
N ASN A 317 -11.10 22.43 14.05
CA ASN A 317 -9.85 21.83 14.51
C ASN A 317 -9.22 20.97 13.40
N ARG A 318 -8.35 21.58 12.64
CA ARG A 318 -7.74 21.00 11.44
C ARG A 318 -6.45 20.23 11.71
N ARG A 319 -5.98 20.21 12.96
CA ARG A 319 -4.69 19.61 13.30
C ARG A 319 -4.86 18.16 13.74
N ILE A 320 -4.23 17.27 13.01
CA ILE A 320 -4.15 15.84 13.32
C ILE A 320 -2.73 15.57 13.75
N LEU A 321 -2.60 15.02 14.93
CA LEU A 321 -1.29 14.73 15.50
C LEU A 321 -0.67 13.51 14.80
N HIS A 322 0.58 13.66 14.36
CA HIS A 322 1.42 12.59 13.85
C HIS A 322 2.60 12.36 14.78
N GLY A 323 2.83 11.10 15.14
CA GLY A 323 3.93 10.55 15.92
C GLY A 323 4.82 11.52 16.67
N ARG A 324 4.77 11.47 17.98
CA ARG A 324 5.47 12.43 18.85
C ARG A 324 6.81 11.97 19.36
N HIS A 325 7.17 10.74 19.07
CA HIS A 325 8.38 10.11 19.60
C HIS A 325 9.32 9.75 18.48
N GLU A 326 10.60 9.98 18.73
CA GLU A 326 11.67 9.77 17.76
C GLU A 326 12.42 8.45 17.97
N ASP A 327 11.84 7.53 18.75
CA ASP A 327 12.52 6.31 19.18
C ASP A 327 12.51 5.19 18.12
N ASN A 328 11.94 5.43 16.92
CA ASN A 328 11.79 4.45 15.84
C ASN A 328 11.25 3.09 16.31
N THR A 329 10.25 3.12 17.16
CA THR A 329 9.50 1.92 17.52
C THR A 329 8.28 1.78 16.60
N ILE A 330 7.66 0.60 16.60
CA ILE A 330 6.49 0.34 15.75
C ILE A 330 5.30 1.28 16.01
N HIS A 331 5.28 1.96 17.15
CA HIS A 331 4.22 2.90 17.52
C HIS A 331 4.64 4.39 17.44
N ASP A 332 5.77 4.70 16.83
CA ASP A 332 6.30 6.07 16.76
C ASP A 332 6.08 6.76 15.40
N GLU A 333 5.31 6.16 14.51
CA GLU A 333 4.87 6.71 13.22
C GLU A 333 6.00 7.30 12.35
N VAL A 334 7.22 6.80 12.49
CA VAL A 334 8.39 7.25 11.69
C VAL A 334 8.11 7.06 10.21
N GLY A 335 7.56 5.90 9.82
CA GLY A 335 7.20 5.60 8.43
C GLY A 335 6.15 6.56 7.89
N MET A 336 5.12 6.87 8.67
CA MET A 336 4.07 7.81 8.28
C MET A 336 4.62 9.22 8.06
N ARG A 337 5.49 9.71 8.96
CA ARG A 337 6.13 11.03 8.78
C ARG A 337 7.03 11.06 7.55
N HIS A 338 7.75 9.98 7.27
CA HIS A 338 8.56 9.85 6.06
C HIS A 338 7.71 9.93 4.79
N PHE A 339 6.55 9.30 4.79
CA PHE A 339 5.58 9.40 3.69
C PHE A 339 5.10 10.85 3.49
N TYR A 340 4.71 11.57 4.55
CA TYR A 340 4.21 12.94 4.42
C TYR A 340 5.29 13.95 4.08
N ASP A 341 6.54 13.70 4.45
CA ASP A 341 7.68 14.49 3.99
C ASP A 341 7.85 14.34 2.47
N GLU A 342 7.82 13.12 1.96
CA GLU A 342 7.90 12.86 0.53
C GLU A 342 6.68 13.40 -0.22
N TRP A 343 5.47 13.19 0.31
CA TRP A 343 4.25 13.76 -0.25
C TRP A 343 4.35 15.28 -0.39
N GLY A 344 4.80 15.96 0.65
CA GLY A 344 4.96 17.42 0.66
C GLY A 344 5.89 17.92 -0.46
N LYS A 345 7.01 17.23 -0.68
CA LYS A 345 7.96 17.53 -1.79
C LYS A 345 7.28 17.39 -3.16
N TRP A 346 6.52 16.32 -3.38
CA TRP A 346 5.86 16.08 -4.66
C TRP A 346 4.76 17.08 -4.99
N VAL A 347 3.96 17.49 -4.01
CA VAL A 347 2.85 18.43 -4.23
C VAL A 347 3.24 19.90 -3.98
N ASP A 348 4.44 20.14 -3.49
CA ASP A 348 4.93 21.45 -3.04
C ASP A 348 3.95 22.13 -2.05
N LEU A 349 3.64 21.37 -0.98
CA LEU A 349 2.78 21.82 0.11
C LEU A 349 3.34 21.33 1.45
N TRP A 350 3.21 22.16 2.49
CA TRP A 350 3.54 21.71 3.84
C TRP A 350 2.37 20.93 4.46
N PRO A 351 2.57 19.67 4.90
CA PRO A 351 1.46 18.85 5.39
C PRO A 351 0.69 19.46 6.56
N GLY A 352 1.37 20.17 7.46
CA GLY A 352 0.77 20.82 8.63
C GLY A 352 0.07 22.15 8.33
N ASN A 353 0.32 22.74 7.16
CA ASN A 353 -0.37 23.92 6.66
C ASN A 353 -0.25 24.02 5.13
N PRO A 354 -1.22 23.50 4.38
CA PRO A 354 -1.16 23.43 2.92
C PRO A 354 -1.33 24.81 2.22
N GLU A 355 -1.36 25.91 2.96
CA GLU A 355 -1.23 27.26 2.41
C GLU A 355 0.24 27.64 2.18
N LEU A 356 1.17 26.91 2.78
CA LEU A 356 2.60 27.12 2.62
C LEU A 356 3.17 26.17 1.57
N SER A 357 4.22 26.63 0.87
CA SER A 357 5.08 25.72 0.11
C SER A 357 5.78 24.74 1.05
N TYR A 358 6.27 23.62 0.50
CA TYR A 358 7.02 22.65 1.30
C TYR A 358 8.25 23.29 1.97
N GLU A 359 9.03 24.07 1.21
CA GLU A 359 10.23 24.75 1.74
C GLU A 359 9.94 25.77 2.84
N ASP A 360 8.86 26.55 2.71
CA ASP A 360 8.51 27.53 3.72
C ASP A 360 7.99 26.88 5.00
N GLY A 361 7.24 25.80 4.87
CA GLY A 361 6.83 24.99 6.01
C GLY A 361 8.03 24.33 6.74
N LEU A 362 8.99 23.81 6.00
CA LEU A 362 10.19 23.22 6.56
C LEU A 362 11.01 24.23 7.38
N LYS A 363 11.14 25.49 6.90
CA LYS A 363 11.81 26.57 7.66
C LYS A 363 11.10 26.90 8.97
N LEU A 364 9.80 26.75 9.05
CA LEU A 364 9.04 26.98 10.28
C LEU A 364 9.14 25.81 11.27
N ALA A 365 9.40 24.60 10.77
CA ALA A 365 9.54 23.39 11.58
C ALA A 365 10.95 23.22 12.16
N ALA A 366 11.97 23.86 11.57
CA ALA A 366 13.34 23.85 12.03
C ALA A 366 13.55 24.81 13.24
#